data_b2e6aa205f91ae016c9c53cd4f18b079
#
_entry.id   b2e6aa205f91ae016c9c53cd4f18b079
#
_cell.length_a   1.000
_cell.length_b   1.000
_cell.length_c   1.000
_cell.angle_alpha   90.00
_cell.angle_beta   90.00
_cell.angle_gamma   90.00
#
_symmetry.space_group_name_H-M   'P 1'
#
loop_
_entity.id
_entity.type
_entity.pdbx_description
1 polymer ?
#
loop_
_entity_poly.entity_id
_entity_poly.type
_entity_poly.pdbx_seq_one_letter_code
_entity_poly.pdbx_strand_id
1 'polypeptide(L)'
;MDALDFATERLGLGISTADRDRALQGWLEVRPYPEVPSTLDVLAGQGRRCAILSNGSPYMLHAALASAGLARRFQTVLSVDAIRTFKPHPRVYQMAVDALATPPGELLFISSNGWDAAGARAFGLPVAWVNRTRAPVERLGVSPDVILADLSTLPALLTAKPR
;
A
#
# COMPACT_ATOMS: atom_id res chain seq x y z
N MET A 1 9.87 13.14 10.19
CA MET A 1 9.81 14.59 10.55
C MET A 1 10.15 15.45 9.35
N ASP A 2 11.26 15.22 8.69
CA ASP A 2 11.77 16.04 7.57
C ASP A 2 10.79 16.24 6.40
N ALA A 3 9.97 15.23 6.08
CA ALA A 3 8.98 15.34 5.01
C ALA A 3 7.83 16.32 5.32
N LEU A 4 7.39 16.36 6.59
CA LEU A 4 6.37 17.31 7.02
C LEU A 4 6.93 18.73 7.05
N ASP A 5 8.16 18.90 7.52
CA ASP A 5 8.85 20.20 7.54
C ASP A 5 9.03 20.72 6.12
N PHE A 6 9.54 19.89 5.22
CA PHE A 6 9.66 20.24 3.80
C PHE A 6 8.30 20.66 3.19
N ALA A 7 7.24 19.88 3.47
CA ALA A 7 5.92 20.19 2.92
C ALA A 7 5.37 21.53 3.45
N THR A 8 5.53 21.81 4.73
CA THR A 8 5.08 23.07 5.34
C THR A 8 5.87 24.26 4.85
N GLU A 9 7.18 24.15 4.72
CA GLU A 9 8.03 25.19 4.12
C GLU A 9 7.64 25.46 2.67
N ARG A 10 7.51 24.41 1.86
CA ARG A 10 7.14 24.54 0.44
C ARG A 10 5.79 25.21 0.22
N LEU A 11 4.85 24.97 1.11
CA LEU A 11 3.50 25.54 1.04
C LEU A 11 3.37 26.88 1.77
N GLY A 12 4.45 27.37 2.39
CA GLY A 12 4.44 28.61 3.19
C GLY A 12 3.51 28.53 4.40
N LEU A 13 3.30 27.34 4.97
CA LEU A 13 2.40 27.11 6.10
C LEU A 13 3.15 27.32 7.42
N GLY A 14 2.77 28.34 8.17
CA GLY A 14 3.18 28.49 9.58
C GLY A 14 2.32 27.60 10.46
N ILE A 15 2.80 26.37 10.75
CA ILE A 15 2.09 25.47 11.66
C ILE A 15 2.67 25.54 13.07
N SER A 16 1.81 25.46 14.08
CA SER A 16 2.25 25.36 15.48
C SER A 16 2.83 23.96 15.76
N THR A 17 3.63 23.85 16.83
CA THR A 17 4.12 22.56 17.31
C THR A 17 2.96 21.57 17.58
N ALA A 18 1.87 22.06 18.16
CA ALA A 18 0.68 21.24 18.43
C ALA A 18 -0.01 20.75 17.15
N ASP A 19 -0.05 21.56 16.08
CA ASP A 19 -0.59 21.15 14.78
C ASP A 19 0.32 20.13 14.10
N ARG A 20 1.63 20.31 14.23
CA ARG A 20 2.63 19.35 13.76
C ARG A 20 2.47 18.00 14.43
N ASP A 21 2.36 17.97 15.76
CA ASP A 21 2.17 16.74 16.53
C ASP A 21 0.87 16.04 16.13
N ARG A 22 -0.22 16.80 15.94
CA ARG A 22 -1.50 16.27 15.43
C ARG A 22 -1.35 15.65 14.04
N ALA A 23 -0.64 16.32 13.13
CA ALA A 23 -0.40 15.79 11.79
C ALA A 23 0.41 14.48 11.82
N LEU A 24 1.42 14.39 12.69
CA LEU A 24 2.19 13.16 12.89
C LEU A 24 1.34 12.05 13.52
N GLN A 25 0.49 12.39 14.50
CA GLN A 25 -0.42 11.44 15.14
C GLN A 25 -1.42 10.85 14.13
N GLY A 26 -1.84 11.63 13.13
CA GLY A 26 -2.73 11.16 12.06
C GLY A 26 -2.22 9.93 11.30
N TRP A 27 -0.90 9.71 11.24
CA TRP A 27 -0.31 8.50 10.65
C TRP A 27 -0.50 7.26 11.51
N LEU A 28 -0.74 7.42 12.80
CA LEU A 28 -0.96 6.33 13.75
C LEU A 28 -2.44 5.99 13.89
N GLU A 29 -3.33 6.93 13.57
CA GLU A 29 -4.77 6.87 13.77
C GLU A 29 -5.54 6.86 12.43
N VAL A 30 -5.11 6.01 11.50
CA VAL A 30 -5.76 5.91 10.20
C VAL A 30 -7.10 5.19 10.26
N ARG A 31 -8.05 5.65 9.44
CA ARG A 31 -9.33 4.96 9.22
C ARG A 31 -9.30 4.26 7.87
N PRO A 32 -9.74 3.00 7.80
CA PRO A 32 -9.85 2.33 6.52
C PRO A 32 -10.97 2.95 5.68
N TYR A 33 -10.84 2.85 4.36
CA TYR A 33 -11.98 3.13 3.49
C TYR A 33 -13.11 2.14 3.75
N PRO A 34 -14.39 2.54 3.57
CA PRO A 34 -15.54 1.74 4.01
C PRO A 34 -15.59 0.31 3.46
N GLU A 35 -15.12 0.11 2.24
CA GLU A 35 -15.12 -1.20 1.58
C GLU A 35 -13.99 -2.12 2.03
N VAL A 36 -12.92 -1.59 2.65
CA VAL A 36 -11.69 -2.36 2.93
C VAL A 36 -11.94 -3.54 3.87
N PRO A 37 -12.62 -3.38 5.02
CA PRO A 37 -12.84 -4.50 5.93
C PRO A 37 -13.58 -5.66 5.26
N SER A 38 -14.70 -5.38 4.59
CA SER A 38 -15.51 -6.40 3.90
C SER A 38 -14.76 -7.05 2.74
N THR A 39 -13.99 -6.27 1.97
CA THR A 39 -13.14 -6.82 0.90
C THR A 39 -12.13 -7.81 1.44
N LEU A 40 -11.42 -7.48 2.53
CA LEU A 40 -10.45 -8.37 3.15
C LEU A 40 -11.10 -9.64 3.70
N ASP A 41 -12.31 -9.55 4.27
CA ASP A 41 -13.05 -10.71 4.77
C ASP A 41 -13.46 -11.65 3.62
N VAL A 42 -13.91 -11.11 2.47
CA VAL A 42 -14.22 -11.91 1.27
C VAL A 42 -12.98 -12.57 0.71
N LEU A 43 -11.84 -11.84 0.61
CA LEU A 43 -10.58 -12.41 0.14
C LEU A 43 -10.09 -13.55 1.04
N ALA A 44 -10.20 -13.40 2.36
CA ALA A 44 -9.89 -14.47 3.30
C ALA A 44 -10.80 -15.70 3.10
N GLY A 45 -12.11 -15.50 2.91
CA GLY A 45 -13.07 -16.56 2.56
C GLY A 45 -12.75 -17.28 1.25
N GLN A 46 -12.08 -16.61 0.32
CA GLN A 46 -11.55 -17.17 -0.94
C GLN A 46 -10.18 -17.87 -0.77
N GLY A 47 -9.66 -17.96 0.45
CA GLY A 47 -8.34 -18.52 0.72
C GLY A 47 -7.16 -17.63 0.28
N ARG A 48 -7.42 -16.34 0.00
CA ARG A 48 -6.37 -15.39 -0.38
C ARG A 48 -5.64 -14.88 0.84
N ARG A 49 -4.31 -14.95 0.81
CA ARG A 49 -3.44 -14.42 1.85
C ARG A 49 -3.15 -12.94 1.53
N CYS A 50 -3.36 -12.05 2.51
CA CYS A 50 -3.04 -10.63 2.38
C CYS A 50 -1.82 -10.27 3.23
N ALA A 51 -0.98 -9.38 2.70
CA ALA A 51 0.21 -8.88 3.37
C ALA A 51 0.36 -7.36 3.15
N ILE A 52 1.05 -6.69 4.06
CA ILE A 52 1.45 -5.30 3.91
C ILE A 52 2.93 -5.24 3.54
N LEU A 53 3.26 -4.41 2.54
CA LEU A 53 4.62 -3.99 2.21
C LEU A 53 4.65 -2.47 2.19
N SER A 54 5.42 -1.83 3.07
CA SER A 54 5.33 -0.38 3.27
C SER A 54 6.67 0.29 3.56
N ASN A 55 6.77 1.56 3.16
CA ASN A 55 7.85 2.47 3.55
C ASN A 55 7.70 2.99 5.00
N GLY A 56 6.59 2.72 5.67
CA GLY A 56 6.36 3.08 7.07
C GLY A 56 7.21 2.24 8.02
N SER A 57 7.57 2.82 9.17
CA SER A 57 8.28 2.07 10.23
C SER A 57 7.38 0.97 10.84
N PRO A 58 7.96 -0.07 11.45
CA PRO A 58 7.18 -1.13 12.11
C PRO A 58 6.17 -0.58 13.13
N TYR A 59 6.59 0.40 13.92
CA TYR A 59 5.73 1.06 14.90
C TYR A 59 4.52 1.73 14.25
N MET A 60 4.73 2.54 13.19
CA MET A 60 3.65 3.21 12.46
C MET A 60 2.66 2.21 11.86
N LEU A 61 3.16 1.15 11.24
CA LEU A 61 2.32 0.13 10.60
C LEU A 61 1.46 -0.62 11.63
N HIS A 62 2.02 -1.02 12.76
CA HIS A 62 1.28 -1.70 13.81
C HIS A 62 0.22 -0.78 14.44
N ALA A 63 0.56 0.48 14.74
CA ALA A 63 -0.38 1.45 15.28
C ALA A 63 -1.54 1.72 14.30
N ALA A 64 -1.23 1.95 13.03
CA ALA A 64 -2.23 2.17 11.98
C ALA A 64 -3.18 0.97 11.81
N LEU A 65 -2.65 -0.25 11.78
CA LEU A 65 -3.46 -1.46 11.67
C LEU A 65 -4.33 -1.71 12.90
N ALA A 66 -3.81 -1.41 14.10
CA ALA A 66 -4.58 -1.51 15.34
C ALA A 66 -5.71 -0.50 15.37
N SER A 67 -5.43 0.78 15.04
CA SER A 67 -6.43 1.85 14.96
C SER A 67 -7.51 1.53 13.92
N ALA A 68 -7.12 0.97 12.77
CA ALA A 68 -8.06 0.57 11.71
C ALA A 68 -8.86 -0.71 12.04
N GLY A 69 -8.54 -1.45 13.10
CA GLY A 69 -9.15 -2.75 13.40
C GLY A 69 -8.81 -3.85 12.40
N LEU A 70 -7.68 -3.72 11.68
CA LEU A 70 -7.32 -4.61 10.57
C LEU A 70 -6.14 -5.55 10.88
N ALA A 71 -5.55 -5.49 12.08
CA ALA A 71 -4.31 -6.20 12.41
C ALA A 71 -4.36 -7.71 12.15
N ARG A 72 -5.51 -8.35 12.33
CA ARG A 72 -5.68 -9.80 12.17
C ARG A 72 -5.99 -10.24 10.73
N ARG A 73 -6.15 -9.29 9.79
CA ARG A 73 -6.50 -9.57 8.39
C ARG A 73 -5.28 -9.74 7.48
N PHE A 74 -4.09 -9.49 8.01
CA PHE A 74 -2.85 -9.62 7.26
C PHE A 74 -1.97 -10.72 7.84
N GLN A 75 -1.49 -11.61 6.96
CA GLN A 75 -0.57 -12.70 7.33
C GLN A 75 0.77 -12.16 7.83
N THR A 76 1.25 -11.10 7.20
CA THR A 76 2.52 -10.46 7.57
C THR A 76 2.50 -8.96 7.24
N VAL A 77 3.31 -8.21 7.97
CA VAL A 77 3.49 -6.76 7.79
C VAL A 77 4.98 -6.51 7.61
N LEU A 78 5.36 -6.07 6.41
CA LEU A 78 6.73 -5.86 5.99
C LEU A 78 7.05 -4.37 5.94
N SER A 79 7.99 -3.94 6.77
CA SER A 79 8.57 -2.60 6.75
C SER A 79 9.90 -2.62 6.03
N VAL A 80 10.15 -1.62 5.21
CA VAL A 80 11.43 -1.41 4.52
C VAL A 80 12.61 -1.13 5.47
N ASP A 81 12.34 -0.81 6.74
CA ASP A 81 13.37 -0.61 7.77
C ASP A 81 14.31 -1.82 7.88
N ALA A 82 13.79 -3.03 7.66
CA ALA A 82 14.58 -4.27 7.70
C ALA A 82 15.73 -4.29 6.68
N ILE A 83 15.57 -3.60 5.55
CA ILE A 83 16.55 -3.60 4.45
C ILE A 83 17.14 -2.21 4.17
N ARG A 84 16.74 -1.19 4.93
CA ARG A 84 17.21 0.20 4.87
C ARG A 84 17.21 0.79 3.46
N THR A 85 16.15 0.50 2.70
CA THR A 85 15.89 1.10 1.39
C THR A 85 14.40 1.29 1.20
N PHE A 86 13.98 2.05 0.20
CA PHE A 86 12.59 2.46 0.01
C PHE A 86 12.07 2.02 -1.35
N LYS A 87 10.74 1.88 -1.48
CA LYS A 87 10.08 1.79 -2.77
C LYS A 87 10.44 3.04 -3.61
N PRO A 88 10.65 2.92 -4.91
CA PRO A 88 10.40 1.76 -5.75
C PRO A 88 11.64 0.87 -5.99
N HIS A 89 12.61 0.82 -5.10
CA HIS A 89 13.80 -0.01 -5.28
C HIS A 89 13.42 -1.50 -5.36
N PRO A 90 13.94 -2.29 -6.34
CA PRO A 90 13.55 -3.70 -6.58
C PRO A 90 13.70 -4.61 -5.35
N ARG A 91 14.72 -4.39 -4.51
CA ARG A 91 14.92 -5.15 -3.27
C ARG A 91 13.72 -5.10 -2.31
N VAL A 92 12.91 -4.04 -2.37
CA VAL A 92 11.72 -3.92 -1.51
C VAL A 92 10.65 -4.92 -1.97
N TYR A 93 10.43 -5.04 -3.27
CA TYR A 93 9.46 -6.01 -3.80
C TYR A 93 9.96 -7.44 -3.64
N GLN A 94 11.27 -7.67 -3.78
CA GLN A 94 11.89 -8.96 -3.50
C GLN A 94 11.66 -9.41 -2.06
N MET A 95 11.70 -8.49 -1.08
CA MET A 95 11.40 -8.78 0.31
C MET A 95 10.00 -9.42 0.51
N ALA A 96 9.00 -8.99 -0.27
CA ALA A 96 7.66 -9.60 -0.23
C ALA A 96 7.66 -11.01 -0.82
N VAL A 97 8.35 -11.22 -1.93
CA VAL A 97 8.52 -12.55 -2.56
C VAL A 97 9.14 -13.54 -1.59
N ASP A 98 10.23 -13.14 -0.94
CA ASP A 98 10.96 -13.97 0.02
C ASP A 98 10.12 -14.28 1.26
N ALA A 99 9.50 -13.25 1.85
CA ALA A 99 8.70 -13.42 3.08
C ALA A 99 7.43 -14.24 2.89
N LEU A 100 6.82 -14.17 1.70
CA LEU A 100 5.61 -14.94 1.37
C LEU A 100 5.91 -16.31 0.74
N ALA A 101 7.18 -16.56 0.40
CA ALA A 101 7.62 -17.77 -0.30
C ALA A 101 6.73 -18.05 -1.54
N THR A 102 6.44 -17.02 -2.32
CA THR A 102 5.49 -17.07 -3.44
C THR A 102 6.14 -16.42 -4.67
N PRO A 103 6.10 -17.08 -5.83
CA PRO A 103 6.66 -16.52 -7.06
C PRO A 103 6.06 -15.13 -7.40
N PRO A 104 6.85 -14.21 -7.99
CA PRO A 104 6.35 -12.88 -8.34
C PRO A 104 5.05 -12.88 -9.14
N GLY A 105 4.90 -13.77 -10.13
CA GLY A 105 3.70 -13.86 -10.96
C GLY A 105 2.41 -14.27 -10.23
N GLU A 106 2.52 -14.78 -9.01
CA GLU A 106 1.38 -15.20 -8.17
C GLU A 106 1.06 -14.18 -7.07
N LEU A 107 1.82 -13.07 -6.98
CA LEU A 107 1.64 -12.00 -6.02
C LEU A 107 1.01 -10.79 -6.69
N LEU A 108 -0.29 -10.58 -6.53
CA LEU A 108 -0.91 -9.33 -6.97
C LEU A 108 -0.50 -8.19 -6.03
N PHE A 109 0.23 -7.23 -6.56
CA PHE A 109 0.59 -6.01 -5.85
C PHE A 109 -0.50 -4.94 -6.01
N ILE A 110 -0.92 -4.34 -4.90
CA ILE A 110 -1.98 -3.35 -4.88
C ILE A 110 -1.44 -2.06 -4.26
N SER A 111 -1.52 -0.96 -5.00
CA SER A 111 -1.10 0.35 -4.51
C SER A 111 -2.05 1.45 -4.99
N SER A 112 -2.19 2.51 -4.21
CA SER A 112 -2.87 3.75 -4.61
C SER A 112 -1.90 4.79 -5.19
N ASN A 113 -0.58 4.55 -5.13
CA ASN A 113 0.43 5.43 -5.69
C ASN A 113 0.87 4.94 -7.07
N GLY A 114 0.73 5.77 -8.11
CA GLY A 114 1.09 5.42 -9.49
C GLY A 114 2.55 5.01 -9.62
N TRP A 115 3.46 5.78 -9.02
CA TRP A 115 4.91 5.49 -9.03
C TRP A 115 5.25 4.14 -8.36
N ASP A 116 4.54 3.75 -7.30
CA ASP A 116 4.74 2.47 -6.61
C ASP A 116 4.17 1.30 -7.43
N ALA A 117 3.00 1.50 -8.05
CA ALA A 117 2.43 0.57 -9.01
C ALA A 117 3.38 0.33 -10.20
N ALA A 118 3.97 1.39 -10.76
CA ALA A 118 4.96 1.28 -11.83
C ALA A 118 6.24 0.55 -11.37
N GLY A 119 6.74 0.85 -10.17
CA GLY A 119 7.92 0.17 -9.61
C GLY A 119 7.70 -1.33 -9.41
N ALA A 120 6.54 -1.72 -8.86
CA ALA A 120 6.17 -3.12 -8.69
C ALA A 120 6.00 -3.84 -10.03
N ARG A 121 5.40 -3.16 -11.03
CA ARG A 121 5.25 -3.70 -12.38
C ARG A 121 6.59 -3.90 -13.08
N ALA A 122 7.49 -2.93 -12.97
CA ALA A 122 8.86 -3.03 -13.51
C ALA A 122 9.66 -4.16 -12.84
N PHE A 123 9.40 -4.46 -11.57
CA PHE A 123 9.99 -5.61 -10.88
C PHE A 123 9.44 -6.95 -11.37
N GLY A 124 8.25 -6.99 -11.98
CA GLY A 124 7.63 -8.20 -12.52
C GLY A 124 6.42 -8.73 -11.75
N LEU A 125 5.87 -7.95 -10.83
CA LEU A 125 4.60 -8.30 -10.16
C LEU A 125 3.41 -7.97 -11.08
N PRO A 126 2.34 -8.77 -11.09
CA PRO A 126 1.00 -8.30 -11.46
C PRO A 126 0.55 -7.15 -10.55
N VAL A 127 -0.02 -6.10 -11.13
CA VAL A 127 -0.34 -4.86 -10.38
C VAL A 127 -1.77 -4.39 -10.60
N ALA A 128 -2.46 -4.13 -9.49
CA ALA A 128 -3.70 -3.36 -9.46
C ALA A 128 -3.43 -1.95 -8.89
N TRP A 129 -3.67 -0.91 -9.66
CA TRP A 129 -3.61 0.46 -9.19
C TRP A 129 -4.99 0.94 -8.72
N VAL A 130 -5.12 1.29 -7.44
CA VAL A 130 -6.35 1.83 -6.86
C VAL A 130 -6.37 3.35 -7.02
N ASN A 131 -6.99 3.81 -8.09
CA ASN A 131 -7.03 5.21 -8.51
C ASN A 131 -8.33 5.90 -8.08
N ARG A 132 -8.47 6.18 -6.79
CA ARG A 132 -9.67 6.80 -6.21
C ARG A 132 -9.94 8.21 -6.71
N THR A 133 -8.90 8.94 -7.08
CA THR A 133 -8.98 10.35 -7.50
C THR A 133 -9.13 10.53 -9.00
N ARG A 134 -9.13 9.42 -9.77
CA ARG A 134 -9.13 9.44 -11.24
C ARG A 134 -7.95 10.24 -11.82
N ALA A 135 -6.80 10.16 -11.15
CA ALA A 135 -5.58 10.79 -11.63
C ALA A 135 -5.16 10.19 -12.99
N PRO A 136 -4.49 10.95 -13.86
CA PRO A 136 -3.92 10.41 -15.09
C PRO A 136 -2.84 9.38 -14.75
N VAL A 137 -2.68 8.37 -15.62
CA VAL A 137 -1.61 7.37 -15.49
C VAL A 137 -0.27 8.05 -15.68
N GLU A 138 0.64 7.86 -14.72
CA GLU A 138 2.01 8.36 -14.82
C GLU A 138 2.77 7.68 -15.96
N ARG A 139 3.55 8.46 -16.72
CA ARG A 139 4.30 7.97 -17.89
C ARG A 139 5.70 7.48 -17.49
N LEU A 140 5.75 6.39 -16.72
CA LEU A 140 6.99 5.81 -16.18
C LEU A 140 7.49 4.58 -16.97
N GLY A 141 7.03 4.43 -18.22
CA GLY A 141 7.49 3.35 -19.12
C GLY A 141 6.78 2.02 -18.94
N VAL A 142 6.00 1.86 -17.86
CA VAL A 142 5.18 0.67 -17.57
C VAL A 142 3.80 1.11 -17.09
N SER A 143 2.81 0.23 -17.28
CA SER A 143 1.43 0.49 -16.83
C SER A 143 0.96 -0.61 -15.88
N PRO A 144 0.05 -0.33 -14.93
CA PRO A 144 -0.59 -1.36 -14.12
C PRO A 144 -1.39 -2.32 -15.00
N ASP A 145 -1.56 -3.57 -14.57
CA ASP A 145 -2.36 -4.57 -15.29
C ASP A 145 -3.87 -4.27 -15.19
N VAL A 146 -4.29 -3.67 -14.08
CA VAL A 146 -5.67 -3.23 -13.87
C VAL A 146 -5.72 -1.92 -13.07
N ILE A 147 -6.71 -1.07 -13.38
CA ILE A 147 -7.00 0.15 -12.64
C ILE A 147 -8.38 -0.02 -11.98
N LEU A 148 -8.42 0.16 -10.67
CA LEU A 148 -9.61 0.05 -9.85
C LEU A 148 -9.98 1.43 -9.27
N ALA A 149 -11.27 1.76 -9.21
CA ALA A 149 -11.72 2.96 -8.52
C ALA A 149 -11.59 2.82 -6.98
N ASP A 150 -11.82 1.61 -6.47
CA ASP A 150 -11.69 1.19 -5.08
C ASP A 150 -11.48 -0.34 -5.01
N LEU A 151 -11.49 -0.92 -3.81
CA LEU A 151 -11.25 -2.35 -3.64
C LEU A 151 -12.51 -3.22 -3.75
N SER A 152 -13.70 -2.66 -3.90
CA SER A 152 -14.98 -3.41 -3.88
C SER A 152 -15.09 -4.48 -4.95
N THR A 153 -14.51 -4.25 -6.13
CA THR A 153 -14.53 -5.17 -7.26
C THR A 153 -13.39 -6.20 -7.28
N LEU A 154 -12.39 -6.03 -6.41
CA LEU A 154 -11.19 -6.87 -6.38
C LEU A 154 -11.50 -8.37 -6.16
N PRO A 155 -12.39 -8.77 -5.22
CA PRO A 155 -12.68 -10.19 -5.03
C PRO A 155 -13.26 -10.87 -6.28
N ALA A 156 -14.15 -10.19 -7.01
CA ALA A 156 -14.73 -10.71 -8.24
C ALA A 156 -13.68 -10.83 -9.36
N LEU A 157 -12.77 -9.87 -9.46
CA LEU A 157 -11.66 -9.91 -10.41
C LEU A 157 -10.77 -11.15 -10.20
N LEU A 158 -10.50 -11.51 -8.94
CA LEU A 158 -9.64 -12.63 -8.60
C LEU A 158 -10.29 -14.01 -8.73
N THR A 159 -11.62 -14.07 -8.87
CA THR A 159 -12.36 -15.31 -9.13
C THR A 159 -12.63 -15.55 -10.61
N ALA A 160 -12.55 -14.52 -11.44
CA ALA A 160 -12.71 -14.65 -12.88
C ALA A 160 -11.57 -15.52 -13.44
N LYS A 161 -11.91 -16.62 -14.14
CA LYS A 161 -10.90 -17.40 -14.86
C LYS A 161 -10.22 -16.52 -15.90
N PRO A 162 -8.88 -16.57 -16.02
CA PRO A 162 -8.21 -15.92 -17.13
C PRO A 162 -8.83 -16.42 -18.45
N ARG A 163 -9.20 -15.49 -19.31
CA ARG A 163 -9.65 -15.78 -20.68
C ARG A 163 -8.49 -16.26 -21.53
#